data_259b26fd97ab25cfdbca0e53950377e9
#
_entry.id   259b26fd97ab25cfdbca0e53950377e9
#
_cell.length_a   1.000
_cell.length_b   1.000
_cell.length_c   1.000
_cell.angle_alpha   90.00
_cell.angle_beta   90.00
_cell.angle_gamma   90.00
#
_symmetry.space_group_name_H-M   'P 1'
#
loop_
_entity.id
_entity.type
_entity.pdbx_description
1 polymer ?
#
loop_
_entity_poly.entity_id
_entity_poly.type
_entity_poly.pdbx_seq_one_letter_code
_entity_poly.pdbx_strand_id
1 'polypeptide(L)'
;TVIITMLLWVLSGDTFHLPFGHLIRKNHELQVFAALMVCLGFSLLTGLAQLSTALGAFAAGILVTAARETRWVHHALEPFRVIFVALFFVSVGILVDMAFIISHAIQVLLLVLIVLVGNTLLNGMILHFLGYRWRESLYAGAMLGQIGEFSFVLAAVGLTAGIITDVAYQYTIAVIALSLLVSPFWIWGARRTLKVTQLEMNAASGNPEAVPPA
;
A
#
# COMPACT_ATOMS: atom_id res chain seq x y z
N THR A 1 -4.01 -20.97 4.34
CA THR A 1 -4.83 -21.28 5.53
C THR A 1 -4.18 -20.75 6.80
N VAL A 2 -2.90 -21.05 7.11
CA VAL A 2 -2.20 -20.62 8.34
C VAL A 2 -2.12 -19.10 8.49
N ILE A 3 -1.80 -18.36 7.40
CA ILE A 3 -1.72 -16.90 7.41
C ILE A 3 -3.09 -16.27 7.65
N ILE A 4 -4.15 -16.84 7.07
CA ILE A 4 -5.52 -16.36 7.25
C ILE A 4 -5.97 -16.62 8.69
N THR A 5 -5.68 -17.80 9.24
CA THR A 5 -5.99 -18.13 10.65
C THR A 5 -5.23 -17.23 11.62
N MET A 6 -3.97 -16.93 11.32
CA MET A 6 -3.13 -16.01 12.10
C MET A 6 -3.64 -14.56 12.03
N LEU A 7 -4.04 -14.10 10.83
CA LEU A 7 -4.67 -12.79 10.63
C LEU A 7 -6.00 -12.68 11.36
N LEU A 8 -6.86 -13.70 11.27
CA LEU A 8 -8.13 -13.75 11.99
C LEU A 8 -7.93 -13.78 13.49
N TRP A 9 -6.90 -14.48 13.98
CA TRP A 9 -6.56 -14.53 15.41
C TRP A 9 -6.07 -13.18 15.93
N VAL A 10 -5.26 -12.45 15.16
CA VAL A 10 -4.83 -11.08 15.48
C VAL A 10 -6.01 -10.09 15.44
N LEU A 11 -6.92 -10.25 14.48
CA LEU A 11 -8.13 -9.42 14.38
C LEU A 11 -9.17 -9.73 15.47
N SER A 12 -9.12 -10.90 16.12
CA SER A 12 -10.03 -11.27 17.20
C SER A 12 -9.78 -10.59 18.55
N GLY A 13 -8.76 -9.70 18.62
CA GLY A 13 -8.67 -8.72 19.72
C GLY A 13 -7.94 -9.19 20.98
N ASP A 14 -7.33 -10.37 20.99
CA ASP A 14 -6.46 -10.77 22.10
C ASP A 14 -5.14 -9.99 22.03
N THR A 15 -4.95 -9.10 22.99
CA THR A 15 -3.76 -8.25 23.12
C THR A 15 -2.52 -9.10 23.32
N PHE A 16 -1.69 -9.17 22.29
CA PHE A 16 -0.41 -9.84 22.36
C PHE A 16 0.57 -9.00 23.19
N HIS A 17 0.91 -9.46 24.38
CA HIS A 17 1.99 -8.89 25.16
C HIS A 17 3.32 -9.48 24.69
N LEU A 18 4.15 -8.66 24.04
CA LEU A 18 5.51 -9.05 23.70
C LEU A 18 6.32 -9.29 25.00
N PRO A 19 6.90 -10.50 25.22
CA PRO A 19 7.57 -10.84 26.47
C PRO A 19 8.78 -9.98 26.83
N PHE A 20 9.24 -9.12 25.93
CA PHE A 20 10.37 -8.21 26.12
C PHE A 20 10.00 -6.73 25.96
N GLY A 21 8.71 -6.36 25.96
CA GLY A 21 8.22 -5.00 25.69
C GLY A 21 8.87 -3.92 26.59
N HIS A 22 9.21 -4.25 27.82
CA HIS A 22 9.80 -3.29 28.75
C HIS A 22 11.27 -2.92 28.44
N LEU A 23 12.08 -3.85 27.90
CA LEU A 23 13.46 -3.62 27.50
C LEU A 23 13.54 -2.82 26.17
N ILE A 24 12.64 -3.11 25.28
CA ILE A 24 12.56 -2.49 23.95
C ILE A 24 12.11 -1.02 24.06
N ARG A 25 11.24 -0.70 25.02
CA ARG A 25 10.66 0.62 25.22
C ARG A 25 11.67 1.73 25.58
N LYS A 26 12.85 1.38 26.11
CA LYS A 26 13.86 2.34 26.54
C LYS A 26 14.92 2.71 25.50
N ASN A 27 15.10 1.91 24.45
CA ASN A 27 16.16 2.10 23.45
C ASN A 27 15.58 2.17 22.03
N HIS A 28 15.62 3.34 21.40
CA HIS A 28 15.15 3.55 20.03
C HIS A 28 15.82 2.61 19.00
N GLU A 29 17.09 2.32 19.17
CA GLU A 29 17.85 1.42 18.29
C GLU A 29 17.32 -0.02 18.35
N LEU A 30 17.09 -0.53 19.58
CA LEU A 30 16.52 -1.87 19.78
C LEU A 30 15.11 -1.98 19.17
N GLN A 31 14.37 -0.90 19.15
CA GLN A 31 13.03 -0.82 18.57
C GLN A 31 13.06 -1.04 17.06
N VAL A 32 13.96 -0.30 16.38
CA VAL A 32 14.14 -0.43 14.94
C VAL A 32 14.60 -1.83 14.58
N PHE A 33 15.61 -2.36 15.29
CA PHE A 33 16.11 -3.71 15.07
C PHE A 33 15.03 -4.77 15.30
N ALA A 34 14.23 -4.66 16.36
CA ALA A 34 13.15 -5.60 16.64
C ALA A 34 12.09 -5.58 15.53
N ALA A 35 11.68 -4.40 15.08
CA ALA A 35 10.71 -4.28 13.98
C ALA A 35 11.25 -4.86 12.67
N LEU A 36 12.51 -4.58 12.33
CA LEU A 36 13.18 -5.13 11.16
C LEU A 36 13.31 -6.66 11.26
N MET A 37 13.71 -7.19 12.42
CA MET A 37 13.83 -8.63 12.65
C MET A 37 12.49 -9.34 12.50
N VAL A 38 11.40 -8.76 13.00
CA VAL A 38 10.05 -9.31 12.81
C VAL A 38 9.67 -9.28 11.33
N CYS A 39 9.88 -8.16 10.65
CA CYS A 39 9.58 -8.01 9.23
C CYS A 39 10.36 -9.02 8.37
N LEU A 40 11.68 -9.08 8.55
CA LEU A 40 12.55 -10.00 7.80
C LEU A 40 12.29 -11.45 8.16
N GLY A 41 12.02 -11.76 9.43
CA GLY A 41 11.71 -13.11 9.89
C GLY A 41 10.43 -13.65 9.24
N PHE A 42 9.35 -12.86 9.24
CA PHE A 42 8.10 -13.24 8.56
C PHE A 42 8.28 -13.34 7.04
N SER A 43 9.04 -12.43 6.46
CA SER A 43 9.37 -12.45 5.04
C SER A 43 10.12 -13.74 4.66
N LEU A 44 11.11 -14.13 5.47
CA LEU A 44 11.86 -15.37 5.29
C LEU A 44 10.97 -16.60 5.47
N LEU A 45 10.14 -16.65 6.50
CA LEU A 45 9.23 -17.78 6.75
C LEU A 45 8.24 -17.98 5.59
N THR A 46 7.67 -16.90 5.06
CA THR A 46 6.79 -17.00 3.89
C THR A 46 7.54 -17.39 2.63
N GLY A 47 8.78 -16.91 2.45
CA GLY A 47 9.65 -17.31 1.33
C GLY A 47 10.00 -18.81 1.38
N LEU A 48 10.36 -19.33 2.55
CA LEU A 48 10.63 -20.77 2.74
C LEU A 48 9.37 -21.64 2.51
N ALA A 49 8.19 -21.08 2.79
CA ALA A 49 6.90 -21.72 2.51
C ALA A 49 6.46 -21.59 1.03
N GLN A 50 7.34 -21.15 0.13
CA GLN A 50 7.04 -20.90 -1.29
C GLN A 50 5.92 -19.86 -1.51
N LEU A 51 5.73 -18.96 -0.54
CA LEU A 51 4.82 -17.83 -0.62
C LEU A 51 5.58 -16.53 -0.89
N SER A 52 4.86 -15.46 -1.20
CA SER A 52 5.47 -14.13 -1.41
C SER A 52 6.14 -13.61 -0.12
N THR A 53 7.42 -13.26 -0.19
CA THR A 53 8.17 -12.61 0.90
C THR A 53 7.56 -11.26 1.26
N ALA A 54 7.02 -10.53 0.28
CA ALA A 54 6.31 -9.27 0.49
C ALA A 54 5.04 -9.45 1.33
N LEU A 55 4.31 -10.56 1.14
CA LEU A 55 3.15 -10.91 1.95
C LEU A 55 3.54 -11.14 3.42
N GLY A 56 4.70 -11.78 3.65
CA GLY A 56 5.24 -11.98 5.00
C GLY A 56 5.57 -10.66 5.69
N ALA A 57 6.27 -9.76 4.99
CA ALA A 57 6.59 -8.43 5.49
C ALA A 57 5.32 -7.61 5.82
N PHE A 58 4.29 -7.68 4.97
CA PHE A 58 3.00 -7.03 5.19
C PHE A 58 2.28 -7.59 6.42
N ALA A 59 2.22 -8.92 6.56
CA ALA A 59 1.63 -9.57 7.74
C ALA A 59 2.36 -9.18 9.03
N ALA A 60 3.70 -9.09 9.00
CA ALA A 60 4.51 -8.58 10.11
C ALA A 60 4.13 -7.15 10.49
N GLY A 61 3.92 -6.27 9.51
CA GLY A 61 3.49 -4.89 9.73
C GLY A 61 2.12 -4.82 10.45
N ILE A 62 1.16 -5.63 10.03
CA ILE A 62 -0.15 -5.74 10.70
C ILE A 62 0.02 -6.20 12.14
N LEU A 63 0.82 -7.24 12.39
CA LEU A 63 1.08 -7.77 13.72
C LEU A 63 1.70 -6.72 14.65
N VAL A 64 2.72 -6.01 14.15
CA VAL A 64 3.36 -4.93 14.90
C VAL A 64 2.37 -3.81 15.22
N THR A 65 1.49 -3.44 14.30
CA THR A 65 0.50 -2.37 14.50
C THR A 65 -0.61 -2.80 15.48
N ALA A 66 -1.00 -4.07 15.51
CA ALA A 66 -2.02 -4.59 16.40
C ALA A 66 -1.58 -4.61 17.88
N ALA A 67 -0.29 -4.62 18.17
CA ALA A 67 0.23 -4.53 19.53
C ALA A 67 0.12 -3.09 20.06
N ARG A 68 -0.60 -2.89 21.18
CA ARG A 68 -0.85 -1.56 21.80
C ARG A 68 0.42 -0.77 22.15
N GLU A 69 1.55 -1.45 22.27
CA GLU A 69 2.82 -0.87 22.72
C GLU A 69 3.65 -0.27 21.58
N THR A 70 3.20 -0.32 20.33
CA THR A 70 4.03 -0.06 19.15
C THR A 70 3.78 1.29 18.46
N ARG A 71 3.04 2.22 19.07
CA ARG A 71 2.86 3.58 18.50
C ARG A 71 4.17 4.31 18.20
N TRP A 72 5.22 4.03 18.97
CA TRP A 72 6.57 4.57 18.78
C TRP A 72 7.31 3.96 17.58
N VAL A 73 6.96 2.73 17.14
CA VAL A 73 7.58 2.07 15.98
C VAL A 73 7.37 2.88 14.70
N HIS A 74 6.20 3.48 14.54
CA HIS A 74 5.92 4.32 13.38
C HIS A 74 6.90 5.48 13.26
N HIS A 75 7.15 6.20 14.36
CA HIS A 75 8.10 7.32 14.36
C HIS A 75 9.56 6.86 14.16
N ALA A 76 9.93 5.73 14.77
CA ALA A 76 11.27 5.19 14.64
C ALA A 76 11.58 4.65 13.24
N LEU A 77 10.57 4.13 12.52
CA LEU A 77 10.71 3.57 11.18
C LEU A 77 10.48 4.60 10.06
N GLU A 78 10.01 5.81 10.36
CA GLU A 78 9.70 6.82 9.34
C GLU A 78 10.89 7.17 8.43
N PRO A 79 12.15 7.39 8.93
CA PRO A 79 13.30 7.61 8.07
C PRO A 79 13.59 6.41 7.16
N PHE A 80 13.46 5.19 7.69
CA PHE A 80 13.67 3.97 6.90
C PHE A 80 12.61 3.82 5.81
N ARG A 81 11.34 4.15 6.09
CA ARG A 81 10.27 4.16 5.10
C ARG A 81 10.64 5.06 3.91
N VAL A 82 11.15 6.26 4.16
CA VAL A 82 11.55 7.18 3.08
C VAL A 82 12.63 6.57 2.20
N ILE A 83 13.66 5.98 2.82
CA ILE A 83 14.77 5.33 2.10
C ILE A 83 14.26 4.14 1.28
N PHE A 84 13.48 3.24 1.89
CA PHE A 84 12.97 2.06 1.20
C PHE A 84 11.99 2.40 0.07
N VAL A 85 11.15 3.42 0.26
CA VAL A 85 10.26 3.92 -0.82
C VAL A 85 11.09 4.51 -1.96
N ALA A 86 12.15 5.26 -1.68
CA ALA A 86 13.04 5.77 -2.72
C ALA A 86 13.74 4.63 -3.48
N LEU A 87 14.28 3.63 -2.77
CA LEU A 87 14.88 2.44 -3.40
C LEU A 87 13.86 1.65 -4.23
N PHE A 88 12.63 1.52 -3.76
CA PHE A 88 11.55 0.90 -4.50
C PHE A 88 11.29 1.63 -5.83
N PHE A 89 11.15 2.97 -5.82
CA PHE A 89 10.93 3.73 -7.05
C PHE A 89 12.13 3.67 -8.01
N VAL A 90 13.36 3.63 -7.49
CA VAL A 90 14.55 3.40 -8.33
C VAL A 90 14.49 2.01 -8.99
N SER A 91 14.14 0.98 -8.23
CA SER A 91 14.00 -0.39 -8.76
C SER A 91 12.90 -0.49 -9.82
N VAL A 92 11.76 0.14 -9.57
CA VAL A 92 10.66 0.23 -10.54
C VAL A 92 11.11 0.97 -11.81
N GLY A 93 11.87 2.08 -11.65
CA GLY A 93 12.40 2.83 -12.78
C GLY A 93 13.32 2.01 -13.68
N ILE A 94 14.07 1.05 -13.12
CA ILE A 94 14.92 0.13 -13.88
C ILE A 94 14.07 -0.92 -14.62
N LEU A 95 12.95 -1.35 -14.07
CA LEU A 95 12.05 -2.32 -14.72
C LEU A 95 11.30 -1.73 -15.92
N VAL A 96 11.12 -0.42 -15.94
CA VAL A 96 10.32 0.26 -16.96
C VAL A 96 11.12 0.43 -18.24
N ASP A 97 10.63 -0.13 -19.34
CA ASP A 97 11.18 0.11 -20.67
C ASP A 97 10.66 1.44 -21.25
N MET A 98 11.52 2.47 -21.20
CA MET A 98 11.18 3.81 -21.72
C MET A 98 10.96 3.81 -23.22
N ALA A 99 11.66 2.97 -23.99
CA ALA A 99 11.46 2.87 -25.44
C ALA A 99 10.07 2.29 -25.75
N PHE A 100 9.65 1.28 -24.98
CA PHE A 100 8.30 0.73 -25.09
C PHE A 100 7.23 1.78 -24.77
N ILE A 101 7.38 2.54 -23.68
CA ILE A 101 6.43 3.59 -23.30
C ILE A 101 6.31 4.65 -24.40
N ILE A 102 7.43 5.10 -24.96
CA ILE A 102 7.42 6.13 -26.00
C ILE A 102 6.75 5.62 -27.28
N SER A 103 7.04 4.37 -27.68
CA SER A 103 6.46 3.76 -28.88
C SER A 103 4.96 3.45 -28.75
N HIS A 104 4.46 3.23 -27.52
CA HIS A 104 3.07 2.90 -27.22
C HIS A 104 2.40 3.97 -26.32
N ALA A 105 2.84 5.22 -26.38
CA ALA A 105 2.48 6.27 -25.44
C ALA A 105 0.96 6.48 -25.31
N ILE A 106 0.23 6.46 -26.43
CA ILE A 106 -1.22 6.66 -26.43
C ILE A 106 -1.92 5.52 -25.72
N GLN A 107 -1.53 4.26 -26.00
CA GLN A 107 -2.14 3.08 -25.39
C GLN A 107 -1.88 3.05 -23.88
N VAL A 108 -0.63 3.31 -23.47
CA VAL A 108 -0.23 3.35 -22.07
C VAL A 108 -0.99 4.46 -21.34
N LEU A 109 -1.06 5.65 -21.91
CA LEU A 109 -1.78 6.78 -21.30
C LEU A 109 -3.28 6.48 -21.14
N LEU A 110 -3.91 5.90 -22.16
CA LEU A 110 -5.31 5.49 -22.10
C LEU A 110 -5.54 4.44 -21.01
N LEU A 111 -4.66 3.43 -20.91
CA LEU A 111 -4.75 2.41 -19.87
C LEU A 111 -4.60 3.02 -18.47
N VAL A 112 -3.63 3.90 -18.26
CA VAL A 112 -3.45 4.61 -16.96
C VAL A 112 -4.71 5.40 -16.62
N LEU A 113 -5.29 6.12 -17.58
CA LEU A 113 -6.52 6.89 -17.35
C LEU A 113 -7.71 5.98 -17.02
N ILE A 114 -7.89 4.89 -17.77
CA ILE A 114 -8.95 3.90 -17.52
C ILE A 114 -8.80 3.31 -16.11
N VAL A 115 -7.60 2.98 -15.69
CA VAL A 115 -7.32 2.43 -14.37
C VAL A 115 -7.61 3.46 -13.28
N LEU A 116 -7.10 4.68 -13.39
CA LEU A 116 -7.31 5.72 -12.37
C LEU A 116 -8.79 6.09 -12.24
N VAL A 117 -9.49 6.28 -13.37
CA VAL A 117 -10.93 6.60 -13.38
C VAL A 117 -11.73 5.40 -12.89
N GLY A 118 -11.47 4.22 -13.43
CA GLY A 118 -12.19 3.00 -13.10
C GLY A 118 -12.08 2.65 -11.61
N ASN A 119 -10.87 2.65 -11.06
CA ASN A 119 -10.66 2.39 -9.64
C ASN A 119 -11.27 3.48 -8.75
N THR A 120 -11.16 4.75 -9.15
CA THR A 120 -11.79 5.87 -8.43
C THR A 120 -13.30 5.68 -8.37
N LEU A 121 -13.94 5.36 -9.48
CA LEU A 121 -15.39 5.16 -9.55
C LEU A 121 -15.82 3.89 -8.80
N LEU A 122 -15.12 2.78 -8.98
CA LEU A 122 -15.40 1.51 -8.28
C LEU A 122 -15.33 1.67 -6.78
N ASN A 123 -14.22 2.17 -6.27
CA ASN A 123 -14.03 2.38 -4.84
C ASN A 123 -14.99 3.44 -4.29
N GLY A 124 -15.22 4.52 -5.05
CA GLY A 124 -16.20 5.55 -4.70
C GLY A 124 -17.64 5.02 -4.64
N MET A 125 -18.06 4.17 -5.59
CA MET A 125 -19.35 3.50 -5.53
C MET A 125 -19.49 2.60 -4.31
N ILE A 126 -18.49 1.77 -4.04
CA ILE A 126 -18.49 0.87 -2.86
C ILE A 126 -18.70 1.69 -1.59
N LEU A 127 -17.93 2.77 -1.40
CA LEU A 127 -18.03 3.64 -0.23
C LEU A 127 -19.40 4.35 -0.15
N HIS A 128 -19.94 4.77 -1.29
CA HIS A 128 -21.27 5.36 -1.34
C HIS A 128 -22.36 4.37 -0.91
N PHE A 129 -22.28 3.11 -1.36
CA PHE A 129 -23.22 2.05 -0.94
C PHE A 129 -23.08 1.71 0.56
N LEU A 130 -21.93 1.95 1.16
CA LEU A 130 -21.72 1.84 2.60
C LEU A 130 -22.30 3.03 3.40
N GLY A 131 -22.91 4.03 2.74
CA GLY A 131 -23.61 5.14 3.39
C GLY A 131 -22.79 6.45 3.47
N TYR A 132 -21.60 6.52 2.88
CA TYR A 132 -20.83 7.76 2.84
C TYR A 132 -21.38 8.73 1.78
N ARG A 133 -21.15 10.03 1.96
CA ARG A 133 -21.56 11.05 1.01
C ARG A 133 -20.80 10.92 -0.30
N TRP A 134 -21.47 11.11 -1.45
CA TRP A 134 -20.88 10.92 -2.78
C TRP A 134 -19.53 11.63 -2.99
N ARG A 135 -19.39 12.85 -2.49
CA ARG A 135 -18.15 13.64 -2.62
C ARG A 135 -16.99 13.04 -1.83
N GLU A 136 -17.24 12.62 -0.61
CA GLU A 136 -16.25 11.94 0.25
C GLU A 136 -15.85 10.59 -0.35
N SER A 137 -16.84 9.84 -0.83
CA SER A 137 -16.65 8.54 -1.48
C SER A 137 -15.78 8.64 -2.73
N LEU A 138 -16.02 9.63 -3.60
CA LEU A 138 -15.19 9.84 -4.79
C LEU A 138 -13.78 10.30 -4.45
N TYR A 139 -13.63 11.15 -3.43
CA TYR A 139 -12.30 11.56 -2.98
C TYR A 139 -11.51 10.39 -2.40
N ALA A 140 -12.11 9.60 -1.52
CA ALA A 140 -11.49 8.38 -0.98
C ALA A 140 -11.21 7.35 -2.09
N GLY A 141 -12.13 7.23 -3.07
CA GLY A 141 -11.91 6.42 -4.28
C GLY A 141 -10.71 6.89 -5.10
N ALA A 142 -10.50 8.20 -5.22
CA ALA A 142 -9.33 8.75 -5.91
C ALA A 142 -8.02 8.47 -5.16
N MET A 143 -8.04 8.45 -3.83
CA MET A 143 -6.88 8.05 -3.02
C MET A 143 -6.52 6.57 -3.21
N LEU A 144 -7.50 5.74 -3.53
CA LEU A 144 -7.34 4.29 -3.81
C LEU A 144 -7.29 4.00 -5.32
N GLY A 145 -7.20 5.04 -6.16
CA GLY A 145 -7.31 4.92 -7.62
C GLY A 145 -6.08 4.29 -8.30
N GLN A 146 -4.93 4.37 -7.69
CA GLN A 146 -3.67 3.81 -8.22
C GLN A 146 -3.64 2.28 -8.10
N ILE A 147 -2.82 1.64 -8.94
CA ILE A 147 -2.52 0.22 -8.79
C ILE A 147 -1.47 0.06 -7.69
N GLY A 148 -1.69 -0.88 -6.77
CA GLY A 148 -0.76 -1.15 -5.67
C GLY A 148 0.54 -1.82 -6.14
N GLU A 149 1.61 -1.66 -5.36
CA GLU A 149 2.95 -2.17 -5.66
C GLU A 149 3.05 -3.71 -5.75
N PHE A 150 2.16 -4.42 -5.08
CA PHE A 150 2.11 -5.90 -5.19
C PHE A 150 1.78 -6.39 -6.60
N SER A 151 1.20 -5.53 -7.44
CA SER A 151 0.90 -5.86 -8.83
C SER A 151 2.15 -6.10 -9.68
N PHE A 152 3.32 -5.52 -9.31
CA PHE A 152 4.60 -5.83 -9.95
C PHE A 152 4.98 -7.31 -9.74
N VAL A 153 4.81 -7.80 -8.50
CA VAL A 153 5.09 -9.21 -8.17
C VAL A 153 4.13 -10.12 -8.92
N LEU A 154 2.84 -9.77 -8.94
CA LEU A 154 1.82 -10.55 -9.65
C LEU A 154 2.08 -10.60 -11.15
N ALA A 155 2.49 -9.49 -11.75
CA ALA A 155 2.86 -9.44 -13.17
C ALA A 155 4.07 -10.32 -13.48
N ALA A 156 5.12 -10.28 -12.62
CA ALA A 156 6.30 -11.14 -12.79
C ALA A 156 5.96 -12.63 -12.67
N VAL A 157 5.13 -13.00 -11.70
CA VAL A 157 4.62 -14.38 -11.55
C VAL A 157 3.79 -14.78 -12.77
N GLY A 158 2.91 -13.90 -13.26
CA GLY A 158 2.11 -14.17 -14.45
C GLY A 158 2.95 -14.40 -15.70
N LEU A 159 4.04 -13.65 -15.86
CA LEU A 159 4.99 -13.85 -16.97
C LEU A 159 5.74 -15.16 -16.84
N THR A 160 6.32 -15.45 -15.67
CA THR A 160 7.08 -16.69 -15.44
C THR A 160 6.21 -17.96 -15.54
N ALA A 161 4.93 -17.85 -15.19
CA ALA A 161 3.95 -18.91 -15.34
C ALA A 161 3.42 -19.07 -16.79
N GLY A 162 3.82 -18.19 -17.72
CA GLY A 162 3.33 -18.20 -19.10
C GLY A 162 1.85 -17.80 -19.25
N ILE A 163 1.27 -17.15 -18.23
CA ILE A 163 -0.14 -16.70 -18.23
C ILE A 163 -0.29 -15.43 -19.05
N ILE A 164 0.71 -14.54 -18.99
CA ILE A 164 0.73 -13.29 -19.76
C ILE A 164 1.94 -13.28 -20.71
N THR A 165 1.80 -12.59 -21.83
CA THR A 165 2.87 -12.39 -22.81
C THR A 165 3.84 -11.30 -22.36
N ASP A 166 5.05 -11.28 -22.94
CA ASP A 166 6.03 -10.20 -22.70
C ASP A 166 5.45 -8.81 -22.97
N VAL A 167 4.67 -8.66 -24.04
CA VAL A 167 4.01 -7.39 -24.39
C VAL A 167 2.99 -6.99 -23.32
N ALA A 168 2.17 -7.92 -22.84
CA ALA A 168 1.21 -7.66 -21.77
C ALA A 168 1.92 -7.31 -20.46
N TYR A 169 3.06 -7.95 -20.16
CA TYR A 169 3.90 -7.64 -19.02
C TYR A 169 4.43 -6.19 -19.12
N GLN A 170 4.97 -5.78 -20.27
CA GLN A 170 5.47 -4.41 -20.48
C GLN A 170 4.37 -3.36 -20.27
N TYR A 171 3.18 -3.57 -20.84
CA TYR A 171 2.03 -2.68 -20.57
C TYR A 171 1.68 -2.63 -19.08
N THR A 172 1.65 -3.79 -18.41
CA THR A 172 1.31 -3.89 -16.98
C THR A 172 2.29 -3.10 -16.13
N ILE A 173 3.61 -3.32 -16.32
CA ILE A 173 4.66 -2.61 -15.59
C ILE A 173 4.57 -1.10 -15.83
N ALA A 174 4.41 -0.67 -17.10
CA ALA A 174 4.28 0.73 -17.46
C ALA A 174 3.05 1.39 -16.78
N VAL A 175 1.91 0.71 -16.81
CA VAL A 175 0.66 1.24 -16.22
C VAL A 175 0.75 1.32 -14.70
N ILE A 176 1.32 0.30 -14.02
CA ILE A 176 1.52 0.33 -12.57
C ILE A 176 2.43 1.50 -12.20
N ALA A 177 3.61 1.60 -12.82
CA ALA A 177 4.59 2.64 -12.53
C ALA A 177 4.03 4.05 -12.76
N LEU A 178 3.38 4.27 -13.91
CA LEU A 178 2.80 5.58 -14.22
C LEU A 178 1.57 5.90 -13.36
N SER A 179 0.73 4.92 -12.99
CA SER A 179 -0.38 5.17 -12.08
C SER A 179 0.09 5.63 -10.70
N LEU A 180 1.18 5.04 -10.19
CA LEU A 180 1.82 5.46 -8.94
C LEU A 180 2.41 6.87 -9.06
N LEU A 181 3.10 7.17 -10.16
CA LEU A 181 3.73 8.48 -10.39
C LEU A 181 2.69 9.60 -10.56
N VAL A 182 1.58 9.33 -11.24
CA VAL A 182 0.52 10.30 -11.52
C VAL A 182 -0.45 10.45 -10.36
N SER A 183 -0.53 9.47 -9.45
CA SER A 183 -1.47 9.44 -8.33
C SER A 183 -1.50 10.73 -7.48
N PRO A 184 -0.39 11.35 -7.08
CA PRO A 184 -0.45 12.59 -6.31
C PRO A 184 -1.17 13.73 -7.06
N PHE A 185 -0.95 13.84 -8.37
CA PHE A 185 -1.61 14.82 -9.23
C PHE A 185 -3.09 14.49 -9.42
N TRP A 186 -3.44 13.20 -9.52
CA TRP A 186 -4.80 12.71 -9.59
C TRP A 186 -5.60 13.06 -8.33
N ILE A 187 -5.04 12.78 -7.15
CA ILE A 187 -5.64 13.11 -5.85
C ILE A 187 -5.79 14.62 -5.70
N TRP A 188 -4.78 15.40 -6.08
CA TRP A 188 -4.84 16.86 -6.05
C TRP A 188 -5.96 17.40 -6.97
N GLY A 189 -6.09 16.87 -8.17
CA GLY A 189 -7.17 17.18 -9.11
C GLY A 189 -8.56 16.84 -8.54
N ALA A 190 -8.72 15.64 -7.98
CA ALA A 190 -9.95 15.20 -7.33
C ALA A 190 -10.32 16.12 -6.15
N ARG A 191 -9.36 16.48 -5.30
CA ARG A 191 -9.56 17.41 -4.20
C ARG A 191 -10.08 18.76 -4.69
N ARG A 192 -9.48 19.30 -5.74
CA ARG A 192 -9.84 20.63 -6.27
C ARG A 192 -11.21 20.62 -6.93
N THR A 193 -11.54 19.59 -7.68
CA THR A 193 -12.84 19.47 -8.39
C THR A 193 -13.99 19.19 -7.43
N LEU A 194 -13.78 18.33 -6.43
CA LEU A 194 -14.80 17.95 -5.46
C LEU A 194 -14.94 18.97 -4.32
N LYS A 195 -14.06 19.98 -4.23
CA LYS A 195 -14.05 21.01 -3.15
C LYS A 195 -14.13 20.38 -1.75
N VAL A 196 -13.34 19.33 -1.53
CA VAL A 196 -13.35 18.61 -0.24
C VAL A 196 -12.65 19.45 0.82
N THR A 197 -13.31 19.65 1.96
CA THR A 197 -12.82 20.44 3.09
C THR A 197 -11.79 19.64 3.91
N GLN A 198 -10.93 20.32 4.69
CA GLN A 198 -9.94 19.65 5.55
C GLN A 198 -10.60 18.65 6.54
N LEU A 199 -11.76 18.97 7.08
CA LEU A 199 -12.51 18.10 7.98
C LEU A 199 -12.96 16.80 7.28
N GLU A 200 -13.44 16.91 6.03
CA GLU A 200 -13.84 15.75 5.22
C GLU A 200 -12.64 14.89 4.81
N MET A 201 -11.47 15.52 4.60
CA MET A 201 -10.23 14.78 4.31
C MET A 201 -9.76 13.95 5.50
N ASN A 202 -9.85 14.51 6.69
CA ASN A 202 -9.45 13.83 7.92
C ASN A 202 -10.38 12.66 8.23
N ALA A 203 -11.68 12.82 7.99
CA ALA A 203 -12.65 11.73 8.08
C ALA A 203 -12.36 10.61 7.06
N ALA A 204 -12.02 10.96 5.81
CA ALA A 204 -11.68 9.99 4.77
C ALA A 204 -10.35 9.27 4.99
N SER A 205 -9.39 9.91 5.69
CA SER A 205 -8.09 9.32 6.02
C SER A 205 -8.10 8.44 7.27
N GLY A 206 -9.24 8.34 7.97
CA GLY A 206 -9.37 7.55 9.19
C GLY A 206 -8.52 8.04 10.37
N ASN A 207 -8.10 9.31 10.36
CA ASN A 207 -7.32 9.90 11.45
C ASN A 207 -8.24 10.37 12.59
N PRO A 208 -8.29 9.68 13.75
CA PRO A 208 -9.20 10.02 14.86
C PRO A 208 -8.83 11.33 15.59
N GLU A 209 -7.60 11.85 15.41
CA GLU A 209 -7.15 13.08 16.05
C GLU A 209 -7.68 14.38 15.40
N ALA A 210 -8.38 14.25 14.29
CA ALA A 210 -8.81 15.36 13.48
C ALA A 210 -10.28 15.76 13.67
N VAL A 211 -11.00 15.12 14.60
CA VAL A 211 -12.35 15.55 14.99
C VAL A 211 -12.22 16.53 16.14
N PRO A 212 -12.59 17.83 15.97
CA PRO A 212 -12.62 18.77 17.09
C PRO A 212 -13.57 18.23 18.18
N PRO A 213 -13.23 18.38 19.46
CA PRO A 213 -14.14 18.00 20.55
C PRO A 213 -15.43 18.79 20.41
N ALA A 214 -16.55 18.10 20.58
CA ALA A 214 -17.90 18.66 20.52
C ALA A 214 -18.15 19.67 21.63
#